data_92e34ff2431b76f3464bec91be512972
#
_entry.id   92e34ff2431b76f3464bec91be512972
#
_cell.length_a   1.000
_cell.length_b   1.000
_cell.length_c   1.000
_cell.angle_alpha   90.00
_cell.angle_beta   90.00
_cell.angle_gamma   90.00
#
_symmetry.space_group_name_H-M   'P 1'
#
loop_
_entity.id
_entity.type
_entity.pdbx_description
1 polymer ?
#
loop_
_entity_poly.entity_id
_entity_poly.type
_entity_poly.pdbx_seq_one_letter_code
_entity_poly.pdbx_strand_id
1 'polypeptide(L)'
;MSEAEDEGHLYLTCEEILKRAALLLNHKKETGLVPERAIRDAGNEMIRKDGTLVCSDGGFYLKNSFRAELGAAASLVKLILRGGTQSYQVDSIISSIQKKEKILLNARQKEGILRAFQYPVTIITGGPGRGKTTDISFIIEVEKILHKNAEILLCAPNWSCQTKDE
;
A
#
# COMPACT_ATOMS: atom_id res chain seq x y z
N MET A 1 -16.11 4.03 -11.12
CA MET A 1 -14.66 3.79 -10.88
C MET A 1 -14.11 4.78 -9.86
N SER A 2 -14.22 6.10 -10.06
CA SER A 2 -13.73 7.09 -9.07
C SER A 2 -14.33 6.87 -7.67
N GLU A 3 -15.65 6.69 -7.59
CA GLU A 3 -16.34 6.38 -6.33
C GLU A 3 -15.81 5.09 -5.66
N ALA A 4 -15.43 4.09 -6.45
CA ALA A 4 -14.82 2.87 -5.93
C ALA A 4 -13.39 3.10 -5.41
N GLU A 5 -12.63 4.01 -6.02
CA GLU A 5 -11.32 4.42 -5.50
C GLU A 5 -11.45 5.15 -4.16
N ASP A 6 -12.47 6.00 -3.99
CA ASP A 6 -12.76 6.68 -2.72
C ASP A 6 -13.12 5.67 -1.61
N GLU A 7 -13.70 4.51 -1.99
CA GLU A 7 -13.96 3.36 -1.11
C GLU A 7 -12.70 2.48 -0.86
N GLY A 8 -11.57 2.78 -1.50
CA GLY A 8 -10.33 2.04 -1.37
C GLY A 8 -10.14 0.87 -2.35
N HIS A 9 -10.99 0.75 -3.37
CA HIS A 9 -10.86 -0.27 -4.42
C HIS A 9 -9.95 0.21 -5.55
N LEU A 10 -8.91 -0.55 -5.87
CA LEU A 10 -8.05 -0.26 -7.03
C LEU A 10 -8.66 -0.72 -8.35
N TYR A 11 -9.46 -1.76 -8.32
CA TYR A 11 -10.15 -2.32 -9.48
C TYR A 11 -11.54 -2.81 -9.10
N LEU A 12 -12.37 -3.03 -10.10
CA LEU A 12 -13.66 -3.71 -9.99
C LEU A 12 -13.73 -4.88 -10.97
N THR A 13 -14.45 -5.92 -10.61
CA THR A 13 -14.79 -6.99 -11.54
C THR A 13 -15.80 -6.52 -12.59
N CYS A 14 -15.94 -7.26 -13.69
CA CYS A 14 -16.92 -6.94 -14.73
C CYS A 14 -18.35 -6.86 -14.18
N GLU A 15 -18.70 -7.77 -13.28
CA GLU A 15 -20.03 -7.79 -12.66
C GLU A 15 -20.26 -6.57 -11.77
N GLU A 16 -19.29 -6.21 -10.94
CA GLU A 16 -19.38 -5.06 -10.04
C GLU A 16 -19.48 -3.74 -10.82
N ILE A 17 -18.69 -3.58 -11.89
CA ILE A 17 -18.71 -2.35 -12.68
C ILE A 17 -20.05 -2.18 -13.41
N LEU A 18 -20.61 -3.26 -13.98
CA LEU A 18 -21.90 -3.23 -14.63
C LEU A 18 -23.03 -2.91 -13.64
N LYS A 19 -23.01 -3.56 -12.48
CA LYS A 19 -23.99 -3.34 -11.41
C LYS A 19 -23.96 -1.90 -10.91
N ARG A 20 -22.78 -1.37 -10.58
CA ARG A 20 -22.61 0.01 -10.10
C ARG A 20 -22.98 1.03 -11.18
N ALA A 21 -22.56 0.82 -12.42
CA ALA A 21 -22.90 1.70 -13.54
C ALA A 21 -24.39 1.69 -13.82
N ALA A 22 -25.05 0.53 -13.80
CA ALA A 22 -26.50 0.44 -13.98
C ALA A 22 -27.26 1.19 -12.88
N LEU A 23 -26.84 1.06 -11.63
CA LEU A 23 -27.43 1.79 -10.51
C LEU A 23 -27.28 3.30 -10.69
N LEU A 24 -26.08 3.80 -10.99
CA LEU A 24 -25.81 5.22 -11.17
C LEU A 24 -26.58 5.82 -12.35
N LEU A 25 -26.58 5.14 -13.51
CA LEU A 25 -27.21 5.63 -14.74
C LEU A 25 -28.73 5.59 -14.68
N ASN A 26 -29.30 4.70 -13.88
CA ASN A 26 -30.75 4.49 -13.81
C ASN A 26 -31.38 5.06 -12.51
N HIS A 27 -30.59 5.63 -11.61
CA HIS A 27 -31.04 6.06 -10.26
C HIS A 27 -32.19 7.07 -10.25
N LYS A 28 -32.38 7.87 -11.31
CA LYS A 28 -33.42 8.91 -11.37
C LYS A 28 -34.27 8.80 -12.63
N LYS A 29 -34.30 7.65 -13.31
CA LYS A 29 -35.05 7.48 -14.55
C LYS A 29 -36.34 6.71 -14.29
N GLU A 30 -37.47 7.37 -14.50
CA GLU A 30 -38.80 6.75 -14.48
C GLU A 30 -39.08 5.95 -15.76
N THR A 31 -38.45 6.34 -16.88
CA THR A 31 -38.62 5.70 -18.20
C THR A 31 -37.27 5.69 -18.93
N GLY A 32 -37.08 4.70 -19.80
CA GLY A 32 -35.91 4.64 -20.68
C GLY A 32 -34.63 4.24 -19.96
N LEU A 33 -34.70 3.15 -19.22
CA LEU A 33 -33.53 2.56 -18.55
C LEU A 33 -32.42 2.26 -19.55
N VAL A 34 -31.18 2.55 -19.16
CA VAL A 34 -29.98 2.20 -19.92
C VAL A 34 -29.76 0.68 -19.80
N PRO A 35 -29.83 -0.07 -20.92
CA PRO A 35 -29.66 -1.51 -20.88
C PRO A 35 -28.20 -1.88 -20.61
N GLU A 36 -27.99 -3.02 -19.96
CA GLU A 36 -26.64 -3.52 -19.60
C GLU A 36 -25.70 -3.60 -20.81
N ARG A 37 -26.26 -4.00 -21.98
CA ARG A 37 -25.48 -4.06 -23.22
C ARG A 37 -24.86 -2.71 -23.60
N ALA A 38 -25.62 -1.62 -23.48
CA ALA A 38 -25.09 -0.28 -23.77
C ALA A 38 -23.99 0.14 -22.80
N ILE A 39 -24.12 -0.24 -21.53
CA ILE A 39 -23.07 0.00 -20.52
C ILE A 39 -21.80 -0.78 -20.87
N ARG A 40 -21.96 -2.04 -21.27
CA ARG A 40 -20.85 -2.91 -21.68
C ARG A 40 -20.15 -2.39 -22.94
N ASP A 41 -20.93 -1.97 -23.94
CA ASP A 41 -20.38 -1.42 -25.19
C ASP A 41 -19.61 -0.13 -24.94
N ALA A 42 -20.13 0.77 -24.08
CA ALA A 42 -19.42 1.99 -23.66
C ALA A 42 -18.13 1.67 -22.92
N GLY A 43 -18.15 0.70 -22.00
CA GLY A 43 -16.95 0.24 -21.29
C GLY A 43 -15.87 -0.29 -22.25
N ASN A 44 -16.27 -1.09 -23.23
CA ASN A 44 -15.35 -1.58 -24.27
C ASN A 44 -14.75 -0.44 -25.11
N GLU A 45 -15.53 0.60 -25.38
CA GLU A 45 -15.05 1.78 -26.10
C GLU A 45 -14.03 2.57 -25.28
N MET A 46 -14.27 2.76 -23.98
CA MET A 46 -13.32 3.39 -23.07
C MET A 46 -11.99 2.65 -22.99
N ILE A 47 -11.99 1.33 -23.09
CA ILE A 47 -10.77 0.53 -23.15
C ILE A 47 -10.04 0.76 -24.48
N ARG A 48 -10.76 0.71 -25.60
CA ARG A 48 -10.16 0.72 -26.95
C ARG A 48 -9.71 2.10 -27.41
N LYS A 49 -10.53 3.14 -27.24
CA LYS A 49 -10.31 4.47 -27.81
C LYS A 49 -9.58 5.39 -26.84
N ASP A 50 -10.09 5.52 -25.64
CA ASP A 50 -9.63 6.54 -24.71
C ASP A 50 -8.51 6.03 -23.81
N GLY A 51 -8.41 4.70 -23.66
CA GLY A 51 -7.47 4.07 -22.74
C GLY A 51 -7.68 4.55 -21.29
N THR A 52 -8.89 5.03 -20.97
CA THR A 52 -9.26 5.49 -19.63
C THR A 52 -9.40 4.31 -18.68
N LEU A 53 -9.92 3.19 -19.20
CA LEU A 53 -10.00 1.92 -18.50
C LEU A 53 -8.93 0.95 -19.02
N VAL A 54 -8.39 0.19 -18.10
CA VAL A 54 -7.46 -0.92 -18.38
C VAL A 54 -8.08 -2.20 -17.83
N CYS A 55 -8.08 -3.26 -18.66
CA CYS A 55 -8.50 -4.59 -18.23
C CYS A 55 -7.25 -5.45 -18.06
N SER A 56 -7.05 -6.00 -16.86
CA SER A 56 -5.95 -6.91 -16.55
C SER A 56 -6.43 -7.96 -15.54
N ASP A 57 -6.12 -9.22 -15.78
CA ASP A 57 -6.44 -10.36 -14.90
C ASP A 57 -7.89 -10.40 -14.40
N GLY A 58 -8.84 -10.03 -15.29
CA GLY A 58 -10.28 -10.01 -15.00
C GLY A 58 -10.74 -8.78 -14.19
N GLY A 59 -9.84 -7.88 -13.82
CA GLY A 59 -10.12 -6.60 -13.17
C GLY A 59 -10.13 -5.44 -14.16
N PHE A 60 -10.98 -4.45 -13.89
CA PHE A 60 -11.06 -3.19 -14.63
C PHE A 60 -10.57 -2.07 -13.73
N TYR A 61 -9.56 -1.37 -14.19
CA TYR A 61 -8.86 -0.30 -13.48
C TYR A 61 -9.07 1.04 -14.16
N LEU A 62 -8.99 2.13 -13.41
CA LEU A 62 -8.61 3.40 -14.00
C LEU A 62 -7.12 3.35 -14.40
N LYS A 63 -6.80 3.96 -15.54
CA LYS A 63 -5.44 3.93 -16.10
C LYS A 63 -4.35 4.38 -15.12
N ASN A 64 -4.64 5.41 -14.33
CA ASN A 64 -3.68 5.94 -13.36
C ASN A 64 -3.45 4.96 -12.20
N SER A 65 -4.51 4.34 -11.69
CA SER A 65 -4.43 3.36 -10.60
C SER A 65 -3.68 2.11 -11.04
N PHE A 66 -3.95 1.62 -12.25
CA PHE A 66 -3.19 0.50 -12.84
C PHE A 66 -1.70 0.82 -12.98
N ARG A 67 -1.36 2.03 -13.47
CA ARG A 67 0.03 2.45 -13.58
C ARG A 67 0.72 2.60 -12.22
N ALA A 68 0.01 3.12 -11.22
CA ALA A 68 0.54 3.26 -9.87
C ALA A 68 0.83 1.89 -9.25
N GLU A 69 -0.10 0.94 -9.37
CA GLU A 69 0.10 -0.44 -8.89
C GLU A 69 1.28 -1.12 -9.58
N LEU A 70 1.34 -1.05 -10.91
CA LEU A 70 2.44 -1.64 -11.68
C LEU A 70 3.79 -0.99 -11.34
N GLY A 71 3.83 0.33 -11.16
CA GLY A 71 5.02 1.07 -10.76
C GLY A 71 5.49 0.71 -9.36
N ALA A 72 4.56 0.57 -8.41
CA ALA A 72 4.85 0.13 -7.05
C ALA A 72 5.41 -1.31 -7.05
N ALA A 73 4.74 -2.24 -7.76
CA ALA A 73 5.19 -3.61 -7.89
C ALA A 73 6.61 -3.70 -8.51
N ALA A 74 6.88 -2.97 -9.59
CA ALA A 74 8.19 -2.93 -10.22
C ALA A 74 9.27 -2.37 -9.27
N SER A 75 8.94 -1.37 -8.46
CA SER A 75 9.85 -0.78 -7.47
C SER A 75 10.16 -1.76 -6.34
N LEU A 76 9.14 -2.46 -5.82
CA LEU A 76 9.31 -3.49 -4.79
C LEU A 76 10.18 -4.65 -5.30
N VAL A 77 9.95 -5.13 -6.52
CA VAL A 77 10.78 -6.16 -7.14
C VAL A 77 12.25 -5.72 -7.24
N LYS A 78 12.51 -4.47 -7.66
CA LYS A 78 13.87 -3.93 -7.71
C LYS A 78 14.53 -3.90 -6.33
N LEU A 79 13.79 -3.55 -5.29
CA LEU A 79 14.30 -3.57 -3.90
C LEU A 79 14.63 -4.99 -3.46
N ILE A 80 13.74 -5.94 -3.69
CA ILE A 80 13.92 -7.35 -3.32
C ILE A 80 15.15 -7.95 -4.01
N LEU A 81 15.35 -7.64 -5.30
CA LEU A 81 16.48 -8.13 -6.08
C LEU A 81 17.85 -7.55 -5.63
N ARG A 82 17.86 -6.42 -4.93
CA ARG A 82 19.11 -5.87 -4.37
C ARG A 82 19.67 -6.70 -3.23
N GLY A 83 18.87 -7.58 -2.64
CA GLY A 83 19.23 -8.38 -1.48
C GLY A 83 19.28 -7.56 -0.18
N GLY A 84 19.23 -8.24 0.95
CA GLY A 84 19.37 -7.65 2.27
C GLY A 84 20.82 -7.74 2.77
N THR A 85 21.18 -6.88 3.68
CA THR A 85 22.46 -6.92 4.41
C THR A 85 22.22 -7.47 5.81
N GLN A 86 22.93 -8.52 6.19
CA GLN A 86 22.91 -8.98 7.59
C GLN A 86 23.72 -8.00 8.45
N SER A 87 23.07 -7.38 9.42
CA SER A 87 23.76 -6.62 10.46
C SER A 87 23.75 -7.39 11.76
N TYR A 88 24.89 -7.94 12.15
CA TYR A 88 25.08 -8.67 13.42
C TYR A 88 24.92 -7.78 14.66
N GLN A 89 24.89 -6.46 14.49
CA GLN A 89 24.83 -5.49 15.58
C GLN A 89 23.40 -5.15 16.02
N VAL A 90 22.40 -5.44 15.20
CA VAL A 90 21.00 -5.02 15.45
C VAL A 90 20.46 -5.55 16.78
N ASP A 91 20.74 -6.80 17.12
CA ASP A 91 20.24 -7.41 18.36
C ASP A 91 20.78 -6.72 19.62
N SER A 92 22.06 -6.35 19.62
CA SER A 92 22.69 -5.62 20.73
C SER A 92 22.15 -4.21 20.86
N ILE A 93 21.88 -3.54 19.72
CA ILE A 93 21.29 -2.21 19.70
C ILE A 93 19.85 -2.25 20.23
N ILE A 94 19.02 -3.20 19.78
CA ILE A 94 17.67 -3.40 20.31
C ILE A 94 17.71 -3.57 21.82
N SER A 95 18.61 -4.40 22.34
CA SER A 95 18.76 -4.65 23.78
C SER A 95 19.15 -3.37 24.55
N SER A 96 19.95 -2.51 23.95
CA SER A 96 20.34 -1.22 24.54
C SER A 96 19.16 -0.24 24.56
N ILE A 97 18.39 -0.17 23.49
CA ILE A 97 17.19 0.67 23.39
C ILE A 97 16.13 0.20 24.41
N GLN A 98 15.87 -1.10 24.52
CA GLN A 98 14.94 -1.64 25.53
C GLN A 98 15.29 -1.20 26.95
N LYS A 99 16.58 -1.22 27.30
CA LYS A 99 17.05 -0.76 28.61
C LYS A 99 16.85 0.74 28.80
N LYS A 100 17.18 1.54 27.79
CA LYS A 100 17.05 3.00 27.81
C LYS A 100 15.59 3.43 27.93
N GLU A 101 14.73 2.90 27.09
CA GLU A 101 13.32 3.27 27.00
C GLU A 101 12.44 2.55 28.04
N LYS A 102 12.98 1.58 28.76
CA LYS A 102 12.27 0.70 29.71
C LYS A 102 11.08 -0.04 29.07
N ILE A 103 11.22 -0.39 27.79
CA ILE A 103 10.23 -1.11 27.00
C ILE A 103 10.73 -2.52 26.76
N LEU A 104 9.90 -3.52 27.05
CA LEU A 104 10.17 -4.92 26.73
C LEU A 104 9.42 -5.32 25.46
N LEU A 105 10.16 -5.68 24.43
CA LEU A 105 9.59 -6.24 23.22
C LEU A 105 9.28 -7.73 23.43
N ASN A 106 8.15 -8.19 22.92
CA ASN A 106 7.91 -9.62 22.85
C ASN A 106 8.73 -10.26 21.71
N ALA A 107 8.81 -11.60 21.70
CA ALA A 107 9.62 -12.32 20.73
C ALA A 107 9.27 -12.02 19.27
N ARG A 108 7.98 -11.87 18.94
CA ARG A 108 7.53 -11.55 17.57
C ARG A 108 7.88 -10.14 17.15
N GLN A 109 7.77 -9.17 18.04
CA GLN A 109 8.18 -7.79 17.79
C GLN A 109 9.69 -7.72 17.52
N LYS A 110 10.48 -8.36 18.38
CA LYS A 110 11.93 -8.42 18.18
C LYS A 110 12.30 -9.09 16.86
N GLU A 111 11.64 -10.20 16.49
CA GLU A 111 11.83 -10.86 15.22
C GLU A 111 11.47 -9.94 14.04
N GLY A 112 10.33 -9.22 14.11
CA GLY A 112 9.90 -8.28 13.08
C GLY A 112 10.91 -7.17 12.84
N ILE A 113 11.45 -6.60 13.92
CA ILE A 113 12.49 -5.57 13.85
C ILE A 113 13.79 -6.14 13.24
N LEU A 114 14.24 -7.31 13.67
CA LEU A 114 15.42 -7.96 13.10
C LEU A 114 15.27 -8.22 11.59
N ARG A 115 14.09 -8.70 11.17
CA ARG A 115 13.79 -8.93 9.75
C ARG A 115 13.81 -7.65 8.92
N ALA A 116 13.40 -6.51 9.48
CA ALA A 116 13.46 -5.22 8.79
C ALA A 116 14.89 -4.81 8.39
N PHE A 117 15.91 -5.31 9.11
CA PHE A 117 17.33 -5.09 8.78
C PHE A 117 17.95 -6.23 7.96
N GLN A 118 17.28 -7.37 7.87
CA GLN A 118 17.75 -8.50 7.07
C GLN A 118 17.25 -8.43 5.62
N TYR A 119 16.06 -7.86 5.41
CA TYR A 119 15.40 -7.86 4.12
C TYR A 119 15.12 -6.43 3.66
N PRO A 120 15.30 -6.13 2.36
CA PRO A 120 15.07 -4.79 1.81
C PRO A 120 13.58 -4.39 1.80
N VAL A 121 12.67 -5.34 1.95
CA VAL A 121 11.23 -5.12 2.09
C VAL A 121 10.72 -6.02 3.21
N THR A 122 10.05 -5.43 4.18
CA THR A 122 9.45 -6.15 5.31
C THR A 122 8.02 -5.66 5.53
N ILE A 123 7.08 -6.58 5.68
CA ILE A 123 5.68 -6.29 5.97
C ILE A 123 5.39 -6.69 7.41
N ILE A 124 5.03 -5.71 8.25
CA ILE A 124 4.64 -5.94 9.65
C ILE A 124 3.12 -5.81 9.74
N THR A 125 2.43 -6.91 10.04
CA THR A 125 0.98 -6.96 10.18
C THR A 125 0.58 -7.23 11.63
N GLY A 126 -0.63 -6.87 11.97
CA GLY A 126 -1.20 -7.13 13.28
C GLY A 126 -2.43 -6.29 13.56
N GLY A 127 -3.30 -6.74 14.46
CA GLY A 127 -4.49 -6.03 14.88
C GLY A 127 -4.18 -4.68 15.57
N PRO A 128 -5.21 -3.88 15.84
CA PRO A 128 -5.05 -2.62 16.58
C PRO A 128 -4.48 -2.88 17.98
N GLY A 129 -3.66 -1.96 18.49
CA GLY A 129 -3.06 -2.08 19.83
C GLY A 129 -1.97 -3.14 20.00
N ARG A 130 -1.52 -3.82 18.94
CA ARG A 130 -0.49 -4.88 19.03
C ARG A 130 0.96 -4.38 18.98
N GLY A 131 1.18 -3.08 19.13
CA GLY A 131 2.52 -2.51 19.25
C GLY A 131 3.23 -2.24 17.94
N LYS A 132 2.54 -2.21 16.77
CA LYS A 132 3.16 -1.87 15.47
C LYS A 132 3.90 -0.54 15.46
N THR A 133 3.36 0.48 16.13
CA THR A 133 4.01 1.78 16.25
C THR A 133 5.30 1.69 17.07
N THR A 134 5.31 0.86 18.11
CA THR A 134 6.51 0.57 18.89
C THR A 134 7.58 -0.10 18.02
N ASP A 135 7.19 -1.08 17.20
CA ASP A 135 8.10 -1.77 16.29
C ASP A 135 8.73 -0.78 15.29
N ILE A 136 7.93 0.12 14.70
CA ILE A 136 8.42 1.17 13.79
C ILE A 136 9.38 2.12 14.53
N SER A 137 9.05 2.55 15.76
CA SER A 137 9.93 3.41 16.56
C SER A 137 11.28 2.76 16.81
N PHE A 138 11.30 1.47 17.14
CA PHE A 138 12.55 0.72 17.32
C PHE A 138 13.34 0.61 16.02
N ILE A 139 12.70 0.35 14.89
CA ILE A 139 13.37 0.30 13.58
C ILE A 139 14.04 1.65 13.28
N ILE A 140 13.35 2.77 13.51
CA ILE A 140 13.88 4.11 13.29
C ILE A 140 15.10 4.37 14.20
N GLU A 141 15.01 4.04 15.50
CA GLU A 141 16.11 4.26 16.44
C GLU A 141 17.34 3.39 16.11
N VAL A 142 17.12 2.12 15.73
CA VAL A 142 18.20 1.23 15.27
C VAL A 142 18.86 1.80 14.02
N GLU A 143 18.07 2.25 13.03
CA GLU A 143 18.58 2.82 11.78
C GLU A 143 19.43 4.07 12.04
N LYS A 144 18.98 4.99 12.91
CA LYS A 144 19.75 6.18 13.30
C LYS A 144 21.06 5.86 13.98
N ILE A 145 21.14 4.76 14.73
CA ILE A 145 22.37 4.32 15.39
C ILE A 145 23.34 3.71 14.38
N LEU A 146 22.84 2.88 13.46
CA LEU A 146 23.64 2.23 12.44
C LEU A 146 24.13 3.21 11.37
N HIS A 147 23.26 4.10 10.93
CA HIS A 147 23.48 5.00 9.81
C HIS A 147 23.13 6.44 10.20
N LYS A 148 24.08 7.18 10.76
CA LYS A 148 23.88 8.55 11.29
C LYS A 148 23.27 9.55 10.30
N ASN A 149 23.48 9.33 9.01
CA ASN A 149 23.02 10.22 7.93
C ASN A 149 21.91 9.56 7.09
N ALA A 150 21.22 8.53 7.61
CA ALA A 150 20.14 7.89 6.87
C ALA A 150 18.93 8.84 6.77
N GLU A 151 18.42 9.00 5.57
CA GLU A 151 17.15 9.67 5.32
C GLU A 151 15.99 8.68 5.57
N ILE A 152 15.13 9.01 6.52
CA ILE A 152 14.00 8.16 6.91
C ILE A 152 12.70 8.88 6.55
N LEU A 153 11.93 8.30 5.63
CA LEU A 153 10.62 8.81 5.22
C LEU A 153 9.51 7.96 5.84
N LEU A 154 8.56 8.64 6.48
CA LEU A 154 7.34 8.01 7.01
C LEU A 154 6.15 8.46 6.17
N CYS A 155 5.39 7.51 5.64
CA CYS A 155 4.22 7.77 4.83
C CYS A 155 2.99 7.06 5.42
N ALA A 156 1.83 7.74 5.38
CA ALA A 156 0.55 7.15 5.74
C ALA A 156 -0.54 7.61 4.75
N PRO A 157 -1.58 6.80 4.50
CA PRO A 157 -2.61 7.12 3.51
C PRO A 157 -3.30 8.47 3.70
N ASN A 158 -3.35 8.99 4.93
CA ASN A 158 -4.03 10.23 5.31
C ASN A 158 -3.07 11.27 5.92
N TRP A 159 -1.77 11.16 5.67
CA TRP A 159 -0.79 12.11 6.19
C TRP A 159 -0.16 12.93 5.06
N SER A 160 -0.31 14.26 5.14
CA SER A 160 0.59 15.15 4.43
C SER A 160 2.01 14.91 4.97
N CYS A 161 2.99 14.67 4.08
CA CYS A 161 4.39 14.59 4.45
C CYS A 161 4.77 15.80 5.32
N GLN A 162 5.01 15.57 6.60
CA GLN A 162 5.74 16.53 7.42
C GLN A 162 7.20 16.12 7.39
N THR A 163 7.98 16.82 6.57
CA THR A 163 9.44 16.87 6.74
C THR A 163 9.69 17.53 8.09
N LYS A 164 10.22 16.78 9.06
CA LYS A 164 10.83 17.40 10.22
C LYS A 164 12.20 17.87 9.79
N ASP A 165 12.26 19.13 9.37
CA ASP A 165 13.49 19.92 9.42
C ASP A 165 13.72 20.27 10.89
N GLU A 166 14.67 19.55 11.52
CA GLU A 166 15.49 20.04 12.63
C GLU A 166 16.61 19.03 12.91
#